data_ea1f1fe97cc1ed103cedcc11b2137807
#
_entry.id   ea1f1fe97cc1ed103cedcc11b2137807
#
_cell.length_a   1.000
_cell.length_b   1.000
_cell.length_c   1.000
_cell.angle_alpha   90.00
_cell.angle_beta   90.00
_cell.angle_gamma   90.00
#
_symmetry.space_group_name_H-M   'P 1'
#
loop_
_entity.id
_entity.type
_entity.pdbx_description
1 polymer ?
#
loop_
_entity_poly.entity_id
_entity_poly.type
_entity_poly.pdbx_seq_one_letter_code
_entity_poly.pdbx_strand_id
1 'polypeptide(L)'
;MAAELSLRGEGCRLVLRIDRYAYPAVTTGSDANWLAGEVELTAGTTGAYRAAHRVALRTDELMHFRDQLRRLERASTGEAHFEHLEEQVGITVRLSAGKRTLSVVVRELVGPELRFQDAELGESAIREALAELEAVVAAYPVRGHAYD
;
A
#
# COMPACT_ATOMS: atom_id res chain seq x y z
N MET A 1 1.56 -4.76 -17.84
CA MET A 1 2.74 -4.14 -17.21
C MET A 1 2.49 -4.01 -15.72
N ALA A 2 3.39 -4.51 -14.92
CA ALA A 2 3.26 -4.40 -13.47
C ALA A 2 3.52 -2.97 -13.00
N ALA A 3 2.82 -2.55 -11.96
CA ALA A 3 3.02 -1.26 -11.31
C ALA A 3 3.29 -1.49 -9.82
N GLU A 4 4.20 -0.74 -9.25
CA GLU A 4 4.69 -0.96 -7.89
C GLU A 4 4.59 0.28 -7.02
N LEU A 5 4.24 0.05 -5.76
CA LEU A 5 4.43 0.98 -4.66
C LEU A 5 5.53 0.43 -3.77
N SER A 6 6.57 1.22 -3.52
CA SER A 6 7.66 0.87 -2.60
C SER A 6 7.68 1.87 -1.45
N LEU A 7 7.70 1.36 -0.23
CA LEU A 7 7.89 2.16 0.98
C LEU A 7 9.10 1.63 1.71
N ARG A 8 10.10 2.48 1.88
CA ARG A 8 11.33 2.13 2.57
C ARG A 8 11.51 3.00 3.80
N GLY A 9 11.51 2.36 4.96
CA GLY A 9 11.91 2.98 6.21
C GLY A 9 13.21 2.36 6.72
N GLU A 10 13.74 2.91 7.78
CA GLU A 10 14.92 2.32 8.44
C GLU A 10 14.54 0.96 9.00
N GLY A 11 15.24 -0.07 8.54
CA GLY A 11 15.01 -1.46 8.96
C GLY A 11 13.85 -2.18 8.26
N CYS A 12 13.13 -1.54 7.34
CA CYS A 12 12.08 -2.26 6.61
C CYS A 12 11.87 -1.72 5.19
N ARG A 13 11.37 -2.59 4.33
CA ARG A 13 10.96 -2.24 2.97
C ARG A 13 9.72 -3.02 2.61
N LEU A 14 8.68 -2.31 2.20
CA LEU A 14 7.46 -2.88 1.67
C LEU A 14 7.40 -2.64 0.17
N VAL A 15 7.10 -3.68 -0.59
CA VAL A 15 6.80 -3.58 -2.03
C VAL A 15 5.43 -4.18 -2.27
N LEU A 16 4.54 -3.40 -2.83
CA LEU A 16 3.23 -3.84 -3.28
C LEU A 16 3.21 -3.71 -4.81
N ARG A 17 3.13 -4.84 -5.50
CA ARG A 17 3.11 -4.88 -6.96
C ARG A 17 1.74 -5.33 -7.44
N ILE A 18 1.16 -4.55 -8.35
CA ILE A 18 -0.11 -4.89 -9.00
C ILE A 18 0.21 -5.41 -10.40
N ASP A 19 -0.26 -6.60 -10.71
CA ASP A 19 0.04 -7.28 -11.97
C ASP A 19 -1.07 -7.09 -13.01
N ARG A 20 -2.33 -7.09 -12.57
CA ARG A 20 -3.49 -7.07 -13.48
C ARG A 20 -4.78 -6.83 -12.73
N TYR A 21 -5.84 -6.54 -13.47
CA TYR A 21 -7.19 -6.71 -12.94
C TYR A 21 -7.44 -8.20 -12.70
N ALA A 22 -8.06 -8.52 -11.57
CA ALA A 22 -8.36 -9.91 -11.22
C ALA A 22 -9.36 -10.53 -12.22
N TYR A 23 -10.31 -9.72 -12.67
CA TYR A 23 -11.36 -10.13 -13.59
C TYR A 23 -11.38 -9.18 -14.81
N PRO A 24 -10.43 -9.36 -15.75
CA PRO A 24 -10.26 -8.37 -16.83
C PRO A 24 -11.46 -8.24 -17.78
N ALA A 25 -12.27 -9.29 -17.90
CA ALA A 25 -13.47 -9.25 -18.75
C ALA A 25 -14.66 -8.55 -18.08
N VAL A 26 -14.62 -8.33 -16.75
CA VAL A 26 -15.68 -7.65 -16.01
C VAL A 26 -15.40 -6.16 -15.99
N THR A 27 -16.28 -5.35 -16.62
CA THR A 27 -16.08 -3.90 -16.75
C THR A 27 -17.06 -3.06 -15.96
N THR A 28 -18.02 -3.69 -15.29
CA THR A 28 -19.01 -3.03 -14.44
C THR A 28 -19.22 -3.82 -13.14
N GLY A 29 -19.72 -3.14 -12.12
CA GLY A 29 -19.98 -3.75 -10.82
C GLY A 29 -18.73 -3.83 -9.94
N SER A 30 -18.88 -4.35 -8.73
CA SER A 30 -17.83 -4.40 -7.73
C SER A 30 -16.62 -5.24 -8.17
N ASP A 31 -16.84 -6.32 -8.92
CA ASP A 31 -15.76 -7.20 -9.36
C ASP A 31 -14.88 -6.58 -10.44
N ALA A 32 -15.35 -5.55 -11.12
CA ALA A 32 -14.58 -4.86 -12.16
C ALA A 32 -13.31 -4.20 -11.64
N ASN A 33 -13.23 -3.93 -10.35
CA ASN A 33 -12.14 -3.15 -9.74
C ASN A 33 -11.22 -3.97 -8.84
N TRP A 34 -11.41 -5.28 -8.77
CA TRP A 34 -10.47 -6.14 -8.08
C TRP A 34 -9.16 -6.24 -8.85
N LEU A 35 -8.06 -6.11 -8.12
CA LEU A 35 -6.71 -6.20 -8.63
C LEU A 35 -6.02 -7.40 -8.02
N ALA A 36 -5.16 -8.03 -8.82
CA ALA A 36 -4.29 -9.12 -8.38
C ALA A 36 -2.85 -8.66 -8.37
N GLY A 37 -2.14 -8.98 -7.31
CA GLY A 37 -0.76 -8.58 -7.16
C GLY A 37 -0.02 -9.41 -6.13
N GLU A 38 1.11 -8.88 -5.71
CA GLU A 38 1.97 -9.48 -4.70
C GLU A 38 2.44 -8.42 -3.73
N VAL A 39 2.61 -8.84 -2.48
CA VAL A 39 3.22 -8.01 -1.45
C VAL A 39 4.47 -8.71 -0.93
N GLU A 40 5.49 -7.91 -0.65
CA GLU A 40 6.70 -8.37 0.01
C GLU A 40 7.11 -7.36 1.06
N LEU A 41 7.31 -7.84 2.29
CA LEU A 41 7.86 -7.06 3.38
C LEU A 41 9.17 -7.72 3.82
N THR A 42 10.25 -6.96 3.78
CA THR A 42 11.52 -7.34 4.38
C THR A 42 11.77 -6.42 5.57
N ALA A 43 12.15 -7.01 6.70
CA ALA A 43 12.29 -6.28 7.95
C ALA A 43 13.41 -6.86 8.81
N GLY A 44 13.99 -6.03 9.65
CA GLY A 44 14.97 -6.41 10.64
C GLY A 44 16.14 -5.44 10.72
N THR A 45 16.67 -5.29 11.93
CA THR A 45 17.85 -4.46 12.21
C THR A 45 19.05 -5.33 12.58
N THR A 46 18.80 -6.45 13.26
CA THR A 46 19.85 -7.42 13.65
C THR A 46 19.61 -8.79 13.02
N GLY A 47 18.42 -9.04 12.53
CA GLY A 47 18.04 -10.25 11.80
C GLY A 47 17.39 -9.90 10.48
N ALA A 48 17.06 -10.90 9.69
CA ALA A 48 16.38 -10.73 8.42
C ALA A 48 15.07 -11.53 8.43
N TYR A 49 13.95 -10.83 8.24
CA TYR A 49 12.61 -11.40 8.21
C TYR A 49 11.96 -11.01 6.89
N ARG A 50 11.25 -11.94 6.29
CA ARG A 50 10.59 -11.72 5.01
C ARG A 50 9.22 -12.36 5.01
N ALA A 51 8.21 -11.59 4.57
CA ALA A 51 6.90 -12.10 4.26
C ALA A 51 6.58 -11.75 2.82
N ALA A 52 6.12 -12.71 2.04
CA ALA A 52 5.73 -12.48 0.66
C ALA A 52 4.57 -13.41 0.29
N HIS A 53 3.52 -12.83 -0.29
CA HIS A 53 2.41 -13.61 -0.79
C HIS A 53 1.57 -12.81 -1.77
N ARG A 54 0.64 -13.48 -2.42
CA ARG A 54 -0.31 -12.84 -3.31
C ARG A 54 -1.34 -12.05 -2.53
N VAL A 55 -1.80 -10.94 -3.13
CA VAL A 55 -2.83 -10.09 -2.53
C VAL A 55 -3.95 -9.84 -3.52
N ALA A 56 -5.15 -9.61 -2.97
CA ALA A 56 -6.30 -9.12 -3.70
C ALA A 56 -6.76 -7.83 -3.03
N LEU A 57 -6.87 -6.76 -3.80
CA LEU A 57 -7.31 -5.46 -3.31
C LEU A 57 -8.02 -4.71 -4.43
N ARG A 58 -8.64 -3.58 -4.11
CA ARG A 58 -9.45 -2.83 -5.07
C ARG A 58 -8.79 -1.50 -5.41
N THR A 59 -9.02 -1.04 -6.64
CA THR A 59 -8.50 0.25 -7.09
C THR A 59 -8.97 1.40 -6.20
N ASP A 60 -10.24 1.39 -5.77
CA ASP A 60 -10.77 2.43 -4.91
C ASP A 60 -10.07 2.48 -3.54
N GLU A 61 -9.62 1.35 -3.02
CA GLU A 61 -8.84 1.29 -1.79
C GLU A 61 -7.47 1.98 -1.96
N LEU A 62 -6.81 1.75 -3.09
CA LEU A 62 -5.57 2.45 -3.43
C LEU A 62 -5.78 3.95 -3.62
N MET A 63 -6.87 4.35 -4.26
CA MET A 63 -7.23 5.76 -4.45
C MET A 63 -7.45 6.46 -3.12
N HIS A 64 -8.09 5.80 -2.18
CA HIS A 64 -8.33 6.34 -0.85
C HIS A 64 -7.02 6.57 -0.09
N PHE A 65 -6.10 5.63 -0.17
CA PHE A 65 -4.76 5.78 0.41
C PHE A 65 -3.97 6.91 -0.27
N ARG A 66 -4.05 6.99 -1.60
CA ARG A 66 -3.44 8.09 -2.36
C ARG A 66 -3.92 9.45 -1.88
N ASP A 67 -5.21 9.60 -1.69
CA ASP A 67 -5.79 10.86 -1.25
C ASP A 67 -5.31 11.24 0.16
N GLN A 68 -5.18 10.27 1.04
CA GLN A 68 -4.63 10.48 2.39
C GLN A 68 -3.15 10.89 2.34
N LEU A 69 -2.34 10.24 1.52
CA LEU A 69 -0.92 10.59 1.35
C LEU A 69 -0.77 12.00 0.77
N ARG A 70 -1.64 12.36 -0.17
CA ARG A 70 -1.65 13.70 -0.77
C ARG A 70 -1.92 14.77 0.27
N ARG A 71 -2.87 14.55 1.16
CA ARG A 71 -3.13 15.47 2.28
C ARG A 71 -1.95 15.51 3.24
N LEU A 72 -1.38 14.36 3.54
CA LEU A 72 -0.26 14.25 4.48
C LEU A 72 0.99 14.99 3.98
N GLU A 73 1.26 14.93 2.69
CA GLU A 73 2.41 15.63 2.09
C GLU A 73 2.38 17.14 2.34
N ARG A 74 1.18 17.72 2.46
CA ARG A 74 0.98 19.16 2.67
C ARG A 74 0.77 19.52 4.13
N ALA A 75 0.69 18.55 5.01
CA ALA A 75 0.40 18.75 6.43
C ALA A 75 1.68 18.81 7.25
N SER A 76 1.59 19.38 8.44
CA SER A 76 2.65 19.33 9.45
C SER A 76 2.48 18.15 10.41
N THR A 77 1.26 17.62 10.54
CA THR A 77 0.93 16.44 11.35
C THR A 77 -0.17 15.65 10.67
N GLY A 78 -0.27 14.38 10.99
CA GLY A 78 -1.36 13.54 10.53
C GLY A 78 -0.94 12.11 10.24
N GLU A 79 -1.86 11.35 9.71
CA GLU A 79 -1.67 9.95 9.38
C GLU A 79 -2.34 9.62 8.04
N ALA A 80 -1.74 8.67 7.33
CA ALA A 80 -2.34 8.03 6.16
C ALA A 80 -2.35 6.53 6.40
N HIS A 81 -3.50 5.91 6.15
CA HIS A 81 -3.70 4.48 6.38
C HIS A 81 -4.13 3.79 5.10
N PHE A 82 -3.45 2.72 4.75
CA PHE A 82 -3.95 1.77 3.77
C PHE A 82 -4.61 0.61 4.51
N GLU A 83 -5.91 0.46 4.27
CA GLU A 83 -6.71 -0.65 4.75
C GLU A 83 -7.50 -1.18 3.56
N HIS A 84 -7.61 -2.49 3.46
CA HIS A 84 -8.39 -3.11 2.40
C HIS A 84 -9.22 -4.27 2.94
N LEU A 85 -10.24 -4.65 2.17
CA LEU A 85 -11.25 -5.61 2.62
C LEU A 85 -10.64 -6.95 3.04
N GLU A 86 -9.65 -7.44 2.30
CA GLU A 86 -9.01 -8.73 2.59
C GLU A 86 -8.01 -8.69 3.74
N GLU A 87 -7.66 -7.51 4.23
CA GLU A 87 -6.80 -7.31 5.40
C GLU A 87 -5.42 -8.00 5.33
N GLN A 88 -4.90 -8.22 4.13
CA GLN A 88 -3.61 -8.88 3.94
C GLN A 88 -2.42 -7.94 4.17
N VAL A 89 -2.63 -6.64 3.98
CA VAL A 89 -1.61 -5.60 4.13
C VAL A 89 -2.20 -4.43 4.88
N GLY A 90 -1.50 -3.96 5.91
CA GLY A 90 -1.82 -2.71 6.57
C GLY A 90 -0.62 -1.78 6.50
N ILE A 91 -0.85 -0.52 6.16
CA ILE A 91 0.19 0.50 6.07
C ILE A 91 -0.27 1.73 6.84
N THR A 92 0.57 2.25 7.72
CA THR A 92 0.34 3.53 8.38
C THR A 92 1.56 4.41 8.19
N VAL A 93 1.36 5.58 7.62
CA VAL A 93 2.39 6.62 7.52
C VAL A 93 1.96 7.74 8.47
N ARG A 94 2.82 8.08 9.41
CA ARG A 94 2.55 9.11 10.40
C ARG A 94 3.56 10.25 10.30
N LEU A 95 3.05 11.46 10.37
CA LEU A 95 3.87 12.67 10.47
C LEU A 95 3.54 13.35 11.80
N SER A 96 4.52 13.47 12.68
CA SER A 96 4.35 14.07 14.00
C SER A 96 5.66 14.70 14.46
N ALA A 97 5.62 15.95 14.89
CA ALA A 97 6.77 16.68 15.43
C ALA A 97 8.01 16.63 14.52
N GLY A 98 7.78 16.72 13.21
CA GLY A 98 8.86 16.67 12.21
C GLY A 98 9.38 15.28 11.90
N LYS A 99 8.86 14.26 12.56
CA LYS A 99 9.23 12.86 12.29
C LYS A 99 8.21 12.21 11.36
N ARG A 100 8.73 11.41 10.43
CA ARG A 100 7.94 10.58 9.52
C ARG A 100 8.21 9.14 9.88
N THR A 101 7.16 8.38 10.15
CA THR A 101 7.29 6.96 10.49
C THR A 101 6.39 6.10 9.62
N LEU A 102 6.82 4.87 9.41
CA LEU A 102 6.12 3.85 8.66
C LEU A 102 5.87 2.65 9.58
N SER A 103 4.62 2.23 9.67
CA SER A 103 4.26 0.97 10.31
C SER A 103 3.55 0.10 9.29
N VAL A 104 3.97 -1.15 9.18
CA VAL A 104 3.41 -2.08 8.21
C VAL A 104 3.13 -3.42 8.85
N VAL A 105 2.11 -4.09 8.34
CA VAL A 105 1.82 -5.49 8.65
C VAL A 105 1.47 -6.22 7.37
N VAL A 106 2.02 -7.40 7.20
CA VAL A 106 1.68 -8.32 6.12
C VAL A 106 1.26 -9.62 6.77
N ARG A 107 0.07 -10.11 6.41
CA ARG A 107 -0.52 -11.29 7.03
C ARG A 107 -1.24 -12.17 6.03
N GLU A 108 -1.30 -13.45 6.35
CA GLU A 108 -2.20 -14.37 5.68
C GLU A 108 -3.56 -14.34 6.41
N LEU A 109 -4.63 -14.71 5.72
CA LEU A 109 -5.98 -14.73 6.29
C LEU A 109 -6.05 -15.59 7.55
N VAL A 110 -5.43 -16.76 7.50
CA VAL A 110 -5.26 -17.66 8.65
C VAL A 110 -3.81 -18.09 8.66
N GLY A 111 -3.03 -17.57 9.58
CA GLY A 111 -1.62 -17.93 9.63
C GLY A 111 -0.73 -16.81 10.18
N PRO A 112 0.52 -16.82 9.80
CA PRO A 112 1.49 -15.89 10.37
C PRO A 112 1.30 -14.45 9.88
N GLU A 113 1.83 -13.52 10.65
CA GLU A 113 1.96 -12.13 10.23
C GLU A 113 3.37 -11.63 10.51
N LEU A 114 3.84 -10.73 9.68
CA LEU A 114 5.08 -9.97 9.90
C LEU A 114 4.70 -8.50 10.08
N ARG A 115 5.15 -7.92 11.17
CA ARG A 115 4.84 -6.54 11.54
C ARG A 115 6.12 -5.78 11.85
N PHE A 116 6.21 -4.56 11.34
CA PHE A 116 7.26 -3.62 11.70
C PHE A 116 6.63 -2.29 12.08
N GLN A 117 6.99 -1.75 13.22
CA GLN A 117 6.39 -0.50 13.73
C GLN A 117 7.41 0.63 13.79
N ASP A 118 6.94 1.83 13.44
CA ASP A 118 7.66 3.09 13.61
C ASP A 118 9.04 3.14 12.92
N ALA A 119 9.14 2.59 11.72
CA ALA A 119 10.34 2.75 10.90
C ALA A 119 10.49 4.23 10.49
N GLU A 120 11.65 4.81 10.69
CA GLU A 120 11.90 6.18 10.23
C GLU A 120 11.89 6.25 8.71
N LEU A 121 11.17 7.23 8.18
CA LEU A 121 11.13 7.55 6.76
C LEU A 121 12.01 8.78 6.48
N GLY A 122 12.64 8.76 5.31
CA GLY A 122 13.36 9.91 4.81
C GLY A 122 12.44 11.08 4.46
N GLU A 123 13.01 12.24 4.26
CA GLU A 123 12.29 13.48 4.02
C GLU A 123 11.42 13.46 2.74
N SER A 124 11.88 12.74 1.71
CA SER A 124 11.19 12.64 0.43
C SER A 124 10.28 11.41 0.31
N ALA A 125 10.23 10.55 1.32
CA ALA A 125 9.58 9.24 1.24
C ALA A 125 8.09 9.33 0.92
N ILE A 126 7.37 10.27 1.55
CA ILE A 126 5.92 10.45 1.31
C ILE A 126 5.68 10.89 -0.13
N ARG A 127 6.46 11.85 -0.62
CA ARG A 127 6.34 12.36 -1.99
C ARG A 127 6.65 11.27 -3.01
N GLU A 128 7.69 10.49 -2.78
CA GLU A 128 8.06 9.39 -3.67
C GLU A 128 6.98 8.31 -3.69
N ALA A 129 6.46 7.92 -2.53
CA ALA A 129 5.38 6.95 -2.42
C ALA A 129 4.11 7.45 -3.12
N LEU A 130 3.77 8.72 -2.95
CA LEU A 130 2.62 9.33 -3.63
C LEU A 130 2.76 9.26 -5.15
N ALA A 131 3.94 9.59 -5.68
CA ALA A 131 4.19 9.52 -7.12
C ALA A 131 4.03 8.10 -7.66
N GLU A 132 4.56 7.10 -6.97
CA GLU A 132 4.42 5.70 -7.35
C GLU A 132 2.96 5.25 -7.29
N LEU A 133 2.24 5.63 -6.25
CA LEU A 133 0.84 5.27 -6.06
C LEU A 133 -0.06 5.92 -7.13
N GLU A 134 0.22 7.16 -7.49
CA GLU A 134 -0.47 7.83 -8.60
C GLU A 134 -0.25 7.08 -9.91
N ALA A 135 0.95 6.58 -10.16
CA ALA A 135 1.23 5.76 -11.34
C ALA A 135 0.48 4.42 -11.33
N VAL A 136 0.36 3.77 -10.16
CA VAL A 136 -0.41 2.54 -10.03
C VAL A 136 -1.90 2.79 -10.31
N VAL A 137 -2.47 3.83 -9.73
CA VAL A 137 -3.87 4.20 -9.93
C VAL A 137 -4.14 4.59 -11.40
N ALA A 138 -3.20 5.26 -12.05
CA ALA A 138 -3.31 5.60 -13.46
C ALA A 138 -3.26 4.36 -14.37
N ALA A 139 -2.46 3.34 -13.99
CA ALA A 139 -2.37 2.09 -14.73
C ALA A 139 -3.62 1.21 -14.55
N TYR A 140 -4.27 1.30 -13.40
CA TYR A 140 -5.46 0.51 -13.07
C TYR A 140 -6.59 1.40 -12.56
N PRO A 141 -7.16 2.25 -13.42
CA PRO A 141 -8.24 3.15 -13.00
C PRO A 141 -9.51 2.39 -12.65
N VAL A 142 -10.38 3.03 -11.87
CA VAL A 142 -11.71 2.49 -11.57
C VAL A 142 -12.49 2.31 -12.88
N ARG A 143 -13.06 1.12 -13.07
CA ARG A 143 -13.88 0.77 -14.21
C ARG A 143 -15.35 0.71 -13.77
N GLY A 144 -16.23 1.40 -14.51
CA GLY A 144 -17.64 1.53 -14.12
C GLY A 144 -17.79 2.24 -12.78
N HIS A 145 -18.84 1.93 -12.04
CA HIS A 145 -19.03 2.43 -10.68
C HIS A 145 -18.46 1.43 -9.68
N ALA A 146 -17.69 1.93 -8.71
CA ALA A 146 -16.97 1.08 -7.75
C ALA A 146 -17.90 0.22 -6.89
N TYR A 147 -19.14 0.64 -6.71
CA TYR A 147 -20.11 0.02 -5.80
C TYR A 147 -21.39 -0.48 -6.46
N ASP A 148 -21.42 -0.59 -7.76
CA ASP A 148 -22.59 -1.12 -8.50
C ASP A 148 -22.60 -2.64 -8.54
#